data_c48c95e21d70347c5ffb8785531ca251
#
_entry.id   c48c95e21d70347c5ffb8785531ca251
#
_cell.length_a   1.000
_cell.length_b   1.000
_cell.length_c   1.000
_cell.angle_alpha   90.00
_cell.angle_beta   90.00
_cell.angle_gamma   90.00
#
_symmetry.space_group_name_H-M   'P 1'
#
loop_
_entity.id
_entity.type
_entity.pdbx_description
1 polymer ?
#
loop_
_entity_poly.entity_id
_entity_poly.type
_entity_poly.pdbx_seq_one_letter_code
_entity_poly.pdbx_strand_id
1 'polypeptide(L)'
;MSTESYEDALERLGELLRQLTCSKISDLGNVAAVKIKKLTDELEELDSNKSSDAVERIKSGFLHFKTRKYMKRPGLYNALAKSQSPKFLVFACSDSRVSPSHILNFQPGEAFIVRNIGNMVPLFDKTQHSGTGAALEYPIVNLNVENILVIGHSRCGGIKGLMSIEDDAAPSKSVFIEDWVKIGTPAKNRVKQEFEDLSFEDQCTHCEKESVNVTLGNLMSYPFVRERVVRNKLALRGGHYDFVNGTFELWELDFKTTPAYAFS
;
A
#
# COMPACT_ATOMS: atom_id res chain seq x y z
N MET A 1 3.19 17.06 12.52
CA MET A 1 2.75 16.38 13.75
C MET A 1 2.94 17.34 14.90
N SER A 2 1.90 17.51 15.67
CA SER A 2 1.73 18.61 16.62
C SER A 2 2.62 18.45 17.86
N THR A 3 2.93 19.57 18.49
CA THR A 3 3.48 19.67 19.86
C THR A 3 2.73 18.79 20.87
N GLU A 4 1.43 18.52 20.64
CA GLU A 4 0.59 17.62 21.44
C GLU A 4 1.14 16.19 21.58
N SER A 5 1.73 15.60 20.55
CA SER A 5 2.22 14.21 20.65
C SER A 5 3.51 14.07 21.49
N TYR A 6 4.29 15.13 21.62
CA TYR A 6 5.50 15.16 22.48
C TYR A 6 5.13 15.40 23.94
N GLU A 7 4.20 16.29 24.19
CA GLU A 7 3.66 16.55 25.53
C GLU A 7 2.95 15.33 26.10
N ASP A 8 2.14 14.63 25.28
CA ASP A 8 1.46 13.39 25.65
C ASP A 8 2.46 12.26 26.01
N ALA A 9 3.58 12.15 25.29
CA ALA A 9 4.63 11.17 25.60
C ALA A 9 5.36 11.51 26.92
N LEU A 10 5.60 12.79 27.20
CA LEU A 10 6.18 13.26 28.46
C LEU A 10 5.23 13.08 29.65
N GLU A 11 3.93 13.30 29.45
CA GLU A 11 2.91 13.09 30.47
C GLU A 11 2.81 11.61 30.86
N ARG A 12 2.79 10.70 29.87
CA ARG A 12 2.83 9.24 30.10
C ARG A 12 4.10 8.79 30.83
N LEU A 13 5.25 9.37 30.50
CA LEU A 13 6.49 9.10 31.20
C LEU A 13 6.41 9.56 32.68
N GLY A 14 5.86 10.76 32.94
CA GLY A 14 5.64 11.30 34.27
C GLY A 14 4.68 10.44 35.11
N GLU A 15 3.64 9.87 34.47
CA GLU A 15 2.69 9.00 35.14
C GLU A 15 3.31 7.62 35.48
N LEU A 16 4.15 7.07 34.59
CA LEU A 16 4.91 5.85 34.86
C LEU A 16 5.91 6.02 36.00
N LEU A 17 6.61 7.16 36.07
CA LEU A 17 7.52 7.46 37.15
C LEU A 17 6.79 7.58 38.50
N ARG A 18 5.57 8.15 38.52
CA ARG A 18 4.71 8.21 39.71
C ARG A 18 4.25 6.83 40.18
N GLN A 19 3.88 5.95 39.26
CA GLN A 19 3.47 4.57 39.57
C GLN A 19 4.64 3.75 40.13
N LEU A 20 5.88 4.00 39.71
CA LEU A 20 7.10 3.33 40.19
C LEU A 20 7.38 3.68 41.64
N THR A 21 7.07 4.91 42.09
CA THR A 21 7.33 5.35 43.46
C THR A 21 6.29 4.84 44.48
N CYS A 22 5.13 4.34 43.98
CA CYS A 22 4.02 3.89 44.83
C CYS A 22 3.92 2.40 45.11
N SER A 23 4.72 1.53 44.45
CA SER A 23 4.53 0.08 44.54
C SER A 23 5.75 -0.68 45.07
N LYS A 24 5.48 -1.65 45.97
CA LYS A 24 6.47 -2.53 46.61
C LYS A 24 6.60 -3.90 45.92
N ILE A 25 6.54 -4.00 44.58
CA ILE A 25 6.49 -5.28 43.87
C ILE A 25 7.79 -5.51 43.09
N SER A 26 8.42 -6.69 43.29
CA SER A 26 9.71 -7.06 42.70
C SER A 26 9.75 -7.18 41.16
N ASP A 27 8.59 -7.34 40.51
CA ASP A 27 8.49 -7.40 39.03
C ASP A 27 8.34 -6.03 38.36
N LEU A 28 8.18 -4.98 39.12
CA LEU A 28 7.91 -3.64 38.63
C LEU A 28 9.07 -3.07 37.81
N GLY A 29 10.31 -3.41 38.19
CA GLY A 29 11.53 -2.98 37.48
C GLY A 29 11.55 -3.43 36.01
N ASN A 30 11.15 -4.66 35.72
CA ASN A 30 11.10 -5.19 34.37
C ASN A 30 9.99 -4.56 33.53
N VAL A 31 8.79 -4.41 34.10
CA VAL A 31 7.65 -3.77 33.41
C VAL A 31 7.94 -2.29 33.13
N ALA A 32 8.54 -1.60 34.09
CA ALA A 32 8.93 -0.20 33.92
C ALA A 32 10.01 -0.04 32.86
N ALA A 33 11.05 -0.89 32.85
CA ALA A 33 12.10 -0.85 31.84
C ALA A 33 11.56 -1.04 30.42
N VAL A 34 10.60 -1.98 30.24
CA VAL A 34 9.94 -2.21 28.94
C VAL A 34 9.13 -0.98 28.51
N LYS A 35 8.35 -0.38 29.42
CA LYS A 35 7.54 0.81 29.13
C LYS A 35 8.37 2.06 28.89
N ILE A 36 9.41 2.29 29.68
CA ILE A 36 10.36 3.40 29.48
C ILE A 36 11.05 3.26 28.13
N LYS A 37 11.51 2.05 27.79
CA LYS A 37 12.12 1.78 26.48
C LYS A 37 11.17 2.07 25.33
N LYS A 38 9.90 1.67 25.45
CA LYS A 38 8.87 1.95 24.44
C LYS A 38 8.68 3.47 24.25
N LEU A 39 8.55 4.22 25.35
CA LEU A 39 8.41 5.68 25.32
C LEU A 39 9.66 6.37 24.75
N THR A 40 10.85 5.89 25.09
CA THR A 40 12.10 6.41 24.52
C THR A 40 12.16 6.16 23.01
N ASP A 41 11.75 4.96 22.55
CA ASP A 41 11.70 4.63 21.12
C ASP A 41 10.67 5.54 20.40
N GLU A 42 9.50 5.81 21.00
CA GLU A 42 8.48 6.74 20.48
C GLU A 42 9.00 8.20 20.42
N LEU A 43 9.72 8.66 21.43
CA LEU A 43 10.33 9.99 21.46
C LEU A 43 11.45 10.15 20.42
N GLU A 44 12.29 9.12 20.24
CA GLU A 44 13.33 9.13 19.20
C GLU A 44 12.71 9.15 17.78
N GLU A 45 11.58 8.48 17.56
CA GLU A 45 10.83 8.55 16.29
C GLU A 45 10.27 9.97 16.04
N LEU A 46 9.78 10.64 17.06
CA LEU A 46 9.30 12.01 16.97
C LEU A 46 10.44 13.01 16.68
N ASP A 47 11.58 12.83 17.29
CA ASP A 47 12.75 13.72 17.11
C ASP A 47 13.41 13.53 15.73
N SER A 48 13.45 12.31 15.22
CA SER A 48 13.97 12.02 13.88
C SER A 48 13.15 12.69 12.75
N ASN A 49 11.90 13.05 13.02
CA ASN A 49 10.99 13.72 12.08
C ASN A 49 11.09 15.26 12.11
N LYS A 50 11.81 15.85 13.08
CA LYS A 50 11.86 17.32 13.28
C LYS A 50 12.95 18.04 12.49
N SER A 51 13.89 17.34 11.85
CA SER A 51 14.93 18.01 11.07
C SER A 51 14.33 18.71 9.85
N SER A 52 14.49 20.01 9.75
CA SER A 52 14.15 20.80 8.56
C SER A 52 15.16 20.58 7.42
N ASP A 53 16.34 20.02 7.71
CA ASP A 53 17.34 19.65 6.72
C ASP A 53 17.04 18.25 6.15
N ALA A 54 16.82 18.19 4.85
CA ALA A 54 16.51 16.96 4.12
C ALA A 54 17.63 15.92 4.23
N VAL A 55 18.89 16.34 4.25
CA VAL A 55 20.05 15.44 4.35
C VAL A 55 20.10 14.80 5.73
N GLU A 56 19.97 15.59 6.79
CA GLU A 56 19.95 15.07 8.16
C GLU A 56 18.72 14.17 8.41
N ARG A 57 17.57 14.48 7.80
CA ARG A 57 16.38 13.61 7.86
C ARG A 57 16.62 12.25 7.21
N ILE A 58 17.28 12.20 6.07
CA ILE A 58 17.64 10.95 5.38
C ILE A 58 18.64 10.15 6.21
N LYS A 59 19.69 10.80 6.70
CA LYS A 59 20.74 10.19 7.53
C LYS A 59 20.19 9.61 8.82
N SER A 60 19.41 10.37 9.58
CA SER A 60 18.78 9.90 10.83
C SER A 60 17.85 8.73 10.58
N GLY A 61 17.03 8.78 9.53
CA GLY A 61 16.15 7.68 9.13
C GLY A 61 16.90 6.40 8.81
N PHE A 62 18.02 6.49 8.06
CA PHE A 62 18.84 5.32 7.78
C PHE A 62 19.55 4.78 9.03
N LEU A 63 20.07 5.63 9.88
CA LEU A 63 20.70 5.22 11.13
C LEU A 63 19.71 4.53 12.07
N HIS A 64 18.48 5.05 12.18
CA HIS A 64 17.39 4.40 12.89
C HIS A 64 17.11 3.00 12.34
N PHE A 65 16.90 2.87 11.02
CA PHE A 65 16.72 1.58 10.37
C PHE A 65 17.89 0.63 10.67
N LYS A 66 19.15 1.09 10.50
CA LYS A 66 20.35 0.28 10.72
C LYS A 66 20.44 -0.24 12.14
N THR A 67 20.23 0.62 13.13
CA THR A 67 20.42 0.28 14.56
C THR A 67 19.23 -0.49 15.13
N ARG A 68 17.99 -0.10 14.77
CA ARG A 68 16.77 -0.66 15.36
C ARG A 68 16.21 -1.87 14.61
N LYS A 69 16.49 -2.01 13.32
CA LYS A 69 15.95 -3.10 12.47
C LYS A 69 17.05 -4.00 11.93
N TYR A 70 17.97 -3.46 11.15
CA TYR A 70 19.00 -4.25 10.45
C TYR A 70 19.90 -5.03 11.41
N MET A 71 20.54 -4.35 12.35
CA MET A 71 21.48 -4.97 13.31
C MET A 71 20.76 -5.89 14.32
N LYS A 72 19.47 -5.74 14.53
CA LYS A 72 18.66 -6.59 15.42
C LYS A 72 18.22 -7.91 14.80
N ARG A 73 18.30 -8.02 13.46
CA ARG A 73 17.83 -9.21 12.71
C ARG A 73 18.88 -9.69 11.70
N PRO A 74 20.13 -10.00 12.13
CA PRO A 74 21.23 -10.35 11.23
C PRO A 74 20.92 -11.60 10.39
N GLY A 75 20.22 -12.60 10.96
CA GLY A 75 19.83 -13.80 10.22
C GLY A 75 18.92 -13.50 9.02
N LEU A 76 17.92 -12.62 9.21
CA LEU A 76 17.03 -12.19 8.13
C LEU A 76 17.82 -11.49 7.01
N TYR A 77 18.60 -10.45 7.35
CA TYR A 77 19.28 -9.66 6.34
C TYR A 77 20.41 -10.44 5.63
N ASN A 78 21.06 -11.37 6.32
CA ASN A 78 22.02 -12.29 5.69
C ASN A 78 21.35 -13.25 4.69
N ALA A 79 20.12 -13.71 4.98
CA ALA A 79 19.34 -14.51 4.04
C ALA A 79 18.91 -13.69 2.83
N LEU A 80 18.37 -12.49 3.06
CA LEU A 80 17.92 -11.57 2.00
C LEU A 80 19.07 -11.08 1.11
N ALA A 81 20.29 -10.97 1.63
CA ALA A 81 21.47 -10.62 0.83
C ALA A 81 21.82 -11.69 -0.21
N LYS A 82 21.39 -12.94 -0.02
CA LYS A 82 21.66 -14.04 -0.95
C LYS A 82 20.56 -14.19 -2.00
N SER A 83 19.29 -14.03 -1.62
CA SER A 83 18.15 -14.21 -2.52
C SER A 83 16.90 -13.57 -1.95
N GLN A 84 15.87 -13.37 -2.82
CA GLN A 84 14.54 -12.99 -2.42
C GLN A 84 13.51 -13.99 -2.97
N SER A 85 12.45 -14.23 -2.19
CA SER A 85 11.33 -15.11 -2.57
C SER A 85 10.03 -14.53 -2.04
N PRO A 86 9.63 -13.33 -2.50
CA PRO A 86 8.40 -12.70 -2.05
C PRO A 86 7.19 -13.54 -2.44
N LYS A 87 6.20 -13.61 -1.55
CA LYS A 87 4.93 -14.28 -1.82
C LYS A 87 3.89 -13.37 -2.46
N PHE A 88 4.10 -12.07 -2.34
CA PHE A 88 3.18 -11.04 -2.82
C PHE A 88 3.85 -10.14 -3.87
N LEU A 89 3.06 -9.80 -4.89
CA LEU A 89 3.24 -8.62 -5.71
C LEU A 89 2.15 -7.62 -5.33
N VAL A 90 2.53 -6.44 -4.90
CA VAL A 90 1.58 -5.41 -4.45
C VAL A 90 1.63 -4.22 -5.38
N PHE A 91 0.47 -3.82 -5.94
CA PHE A 91 0.26 -2.53 -6.59
C PHE A 91 -0.47 -1.59 -5.66
N ALA A 92 0.13 -0.47 -5.32
CA ALA A 92 -0.46 0.54 -4.46
C ALA A 92 -0.23 1.96 -4.98
N CYS A 93 -1.01 2.92 -4.47
CA CYS A 93 -0.81 4.31 -4.83
C CYS A 93 0.53 4.85 -4.30
N SER A 94 1.10 5.80 -5.06
CA SER A 94 2.30 6.56 -4.65
C SER A 94 2.00 7.60 -3.56
N ASP A 95 0.74 7.79 -3.17
CA ASP A 95 0.32 8.70 -2.10
C ASP A 95 1.14 8.45 -0.83
N SER A 96 1.70 9.50 -0.26
CA SER A 96 2.62 9.42 0.89
C SER A 96 1.98 8.82 2.16
N ARG A 97 0.64 8.83 2.25
CA ARG A 97 -0.14 8.36 3.40
C ARG A 97 -0.38 6.85 3.40
N VAL A 98 -0.17 6.15 2.27
CA VAL A 98 -0.64 4.78 2.05
C VAL A 98 0.48 3.79 1.72
N SER A 99 1.57 3.81 2.48
CA SER A 99 2.66 2.86 2.30
C SER A 99 2.24 1.43 2.70
N PRO A 100 2.26 0.44 1.78
CA PRO A 100 1.84 -0.93 2.07
C PRO A 100 2.62 -1.59 3.21
N SER A 101 3.92 -1.29 3.33
CA SER A 101 4.74 -1.83 4.42
C SER A 101 4.31 -1.31 5.80
N HIS A 102 3.72 -0.09 5.89
CA HIS A 102 3.16 0.41 7.14
C HIS A 102 1.77 -0.17 7.41
N ILE A 103 0.89 -0.15 6.40
CA ILE A 103 -0.52 -0.53 6.55
C ILE A 103 -0.66 -2.03 6.85
N LEU A 104 0.07 -2.87 6.12
CA LEU A 104 -0.02 -4.33 6.19
C LEU A 104 1.17 -4.97 6.91
N ASN A 105 2.07 -4.15 7.47
CA ASN A 105 3.27 -4.61 8.19
C ASN A 105 4.14 -5.59 7.40
N PHE A 106 4.21 -5.45 6.09
CA PHE A 106 5.10 -6.28 5.28
C PHE A 106 6.56 -6.11 5.71
N GLN A 107 7.18 -7.22 6.02
CA GLN A 107 8.60 -7.27 6.38
C GLN A 107 9.48 -7.30 5.12
N PRO A 108 10.76 -6.92 5.21
CA PRO A 108 11.69 -7.05 4.10
C PRO A 108 11.70 -8.48 3.53
N GLY A 109 11.49 -8.61 2.22
CA GLY A 109 11.49 -9.88 1.50
C GLY A 109 10.10 -10.53 1.32
N GLU A 110 9.04 -10.05 2.00
CA GLU A 110 7.69 -10.65 1.90
C GLU A 110 6.92 -10.22 0.66
N ALA A 111 7.09 -8.97 0.24
CA ALA A 111 6.35 -8.40 -0.89
C ALA A 111 7.26 -7.68 -1.87
N PHE A 112 7.02 -7.89 -3.17
CA PHE A 112 7.52 -7.05 -4.26
C PHE A 112 6.52 -5.93 -4.47
N ILE A 113 6.91 -4.68 -4.20
CA ILE A 113 5.97 -3.56 -4.13
C ILE A 113 6.20 -2.60 -5.27
N VAL A 114 5.15 -2.36 -6.05
CA VAL A 114 5.08 -1.37 -7.13
C VAL A 114 4.14 -0.25 -6.71
N ARG A 115 4.58 0.99 -6.84
CA ARG A 115 3.76 2.15 -6.50
C ARG A 115 3.67 3.09 -7.71
N ASN A 116 2.44 3.46 -8.06
CA ASN A 116 2.15 4.42 -9.13
C ASN A 116 0.95 5.29 -8.78
N ILE A 117 0.60 6.26 -9.61
CA ILE A 117 -0.56 7.10 -9.37
C ILE A 117 -1.84 6.27 -9.54
N GLY A 118 -2.65 6.21 -8.46
CA GLY A 118 -3.95 5.52 -8.48
C GLY A 118 -3.86 3.98 -8.52
N ASN A 119 -2.72 3.37 -8.19
CA ASN A 119 -2.55 1.90 -8.13
C ASN A 119 -3.02 1.16 -9.40
N MET A 120 -2.90 1.80 -10.55
CA MET A 120 -3.44 1.32 -11.83
C MET A 120 -2.48 0.38 -12.55
N VAL A 121 -3.05 -0.62 -13.24
CA VAL A 121 -2.34 -1.43 -14.23
C VAL A 121 -3.07 -1.29 -15.57
N PRO A 122 -2.39 -0.85 -16.64
CA PRO A 122 -2.98 -0.78 -17.97
C PRO A 122 -3.25 -2.17 -18.56
N LEU A 123 -4.01 -2.22 -19.62
CA LEU A 123 -4.09 -3.43 -20.47
C LEU A 123 -2.70 -3.78 -21.00
N PHE A 124 -2.50 -5.08 -21.29
CA PHE A 124 -1.26 -5.57 -21.86
C PHE A 124 -0.97 -4.91 -23.22
N ASP A 125 0.16 -4.20 -23.26
CA ASP A 125 0.72 -3.63 -24.49
C ASP A 125 2.26 -3.69 -24.40
N LYS A 126 2.91 -4.24 -25.43
CA LYS A 126 4.37 -4.35 -25.47
C LYS A 126 5.07 -3.02 -25.76
N THR A 127 4.36 -2.07 -26.32
CA THR A 127 4.91 -0.79 -26.81
C THR A 127 4.68 0.35 -25.81
N GLN A 128 3.60 0.28 -25.04
CA GLN A 128 3.24 1.27 -24.04
C GLN A 128 3.41 0.69 -22.63
N HIS A 129 3.72 1.57 -21.67
CA HIS A 129 3.80 1.22 -20.25
C HIS A 129 4.76 0.05 -19.94
N SER A 130 5.86 -0.09 -20.70
CA SER A 130 6.83 -1.18 -20.56
C SER A 130 7.38 -1.35 -19.13
N GLY A 131 7.51 -0.25 -18.37
CA GLY A 131 7.90 -0.28 -16.96
C GLY A 131 6.92 -1.04 -16.08
N THR A 132 5.61 -0.88 -16.32
CA THR A 132 4.57 -1.66 -15.60
C THR A 132 4.61 -3.12 -16.03
N GLY A 133 4.80 -3.40 -17.33
CA GLY A 133 4.98 -4.76 -17.85
C GLY A 133 6.15 -5.49 -17.19
N ALA A 134 7.32 -4.85 -17.11
CA ALA A 134 8.50 -5.41 -16.46
C ALA A 134 8.29 -5.64 -14.94
N ALA A 135 7.61 -4.70 -14.28
CA ALA A 135 7.27 -4.81 -12.86
C ALA A 135 6.27 -5.93 -12.55
N LEU A 136 5.49 -6.38 -13.54
CA LEU A 136 4.63 -7.56 -13.47
C LEU A 136 5.41 -8.85 -13.81
N GLU A 137 6.13 -8.83 -14.93
CA GLU A 137 6.79 -10.03 -15.44
C GLU A 137 7.83 -10.57 -14.47
N TYR A 138 8.71 -9.71 -13.95
CA TYR A 138 9.80 -10.15 -13.09
C TYR A 138 9.34 -10.90 -11.83
N PRO A 139 8.45 -10.37 -10.99
CA PRO A 139 8.01 -11.11 -9.80
C PRO A 139 7.16 -12.35 -10.12
N ILE A 140 6.42 -12.35 -11.21
CA ILE A 140 5.55 -13.47 -11.58
C ILE A 140 6.36 -14.60 -12.21
N VAL A 141 7.21 -14.29 -13.19
CA VAL A 141 7.93 -15.29 -13.97
C VAL A 141 9.20 -15.76 -13.25
N ASN A 142 9.98 -14.83 -12.69
CA ASN A 142 11.28 -15.12 -12.10
C ASN A 142 11.22 -15.43 -10.59
N LEU A 143 10.38 -14.70 -9.84
CA LEU A 143 10.30 -14.87 -8.38
C LEU A 143 9.16 -15.79 -7.94
N ASN A 144 8.27 -16.16 -8.86
CA ASN A 144 7.15 -17.07 -8.60
C ASN A 144 6.23 -16.61 -7.45
N VAL A 145 5.88 -15.33 -7.41
CA VAL A 145 4.88 -14.81 -6.45
C VAL A 145 3.55 -15.57 -6.60
N GLU A 146 2.87 -15.75 -5.50
CA GLU A 146 1.62 -16.53 -5.42
C GLU A 146 0.37 -15.64 -5.32
N ASN A 147 0.57 -14.35 -5.03
CA ASN A 147 -0.52 -13.41 -4.81
C ASN A 147 -0.21 -12.07 -5.47
N ILE A 148 -1.17 -11.51 -6.21
CA ILE A 148 -1.18 -10.10 -6.58
C ILE A 148 -2.23 -9.41 -5.72
N LEU A 149 -1.84 -8.31 -5.06
CA LEU A 149 -2.72 -7.46 -4.28
C LEU A 149 -2.70 -6.04 -4.85
N VAL A 150 -3.86 -5.55 -5.27
CA VAL A 150 -4.06 -4.17 -5.72
C VAL A 150 -4.75 -3.40 -4.61
N ILE A 151 -4.13 -2.31 -4.13
CA ILE A 151 -4.63 -1.54 -2.99
C ILE A 151 -5.04 -0.15 -3.44
N GLY A 152 -6.35 0.12 -3.47
CA GLY A 152 -6.93 1.46 -3.54
C GLY A 152 -6.99 2.11 -2.16
N HIS A 153 -7.33 3.40 -2.13
CA HIS A 153 -7.42 4.11 -0.85
C HIS A 153 -8.36 5.31 -0.93
N SER A 154 -8.90 5.69 0.22
CA SER A 154 -9.74 6.88 0.35
C SER A 154 -9.02 8.16 -0.05
N ARG A 155 -9.76 9.11 -0.63
CA ARG A 155 -9.27 10.43 -1.07
C ARG A 155 -8.06 10.35 -2.01
N CYS A 156 -8.10 9.43 -2.96
CA CYS A 156 -7.04 9.25 -3.95
C CYS A 156 -7.02 10.41 -4.94
N GLY A 157 -5.89 11.15 -5.00
CA GLY A 157 -5.74 12.27 -5.93
C GLY A 157 -5.79 11.84 -7.40
N GLY A 158 -5.30 10.65 -7.74
CA GLY A 158 -5.39 10.10 -9.10
C GLY A 158 -6.82 9.81 -9.52
N ILE A 159 -7.63 9.21 -8.63
CA ILE A 159 -9.06 8.95 -8.88
C ILE A 159 -9.85 10.25 -8.96
N LYS A 160 -9.60 11.21 -8.06
CA LYS A 160 -10.23 12.53 -8.14
C LYS A 160 -9.89 13.22 -9.46
N GLY A 161 -8.63 13.14 -9.90
CA GLY A 161 -8.21 13.65 -11.20
C GLY A 161 -8.97 12.98 -12.36
N LEU A 162 -9.07 11.65 -12.37
CA LEU A 162 -9.84 10.90 -13.36
C LEU A 162 -11.31 11.34 -13.40
N MET A 163 -11.96 11.43 -12.25
CA MET A 163 -13.38 11.81 -12.15
C MET A 163 -13.66 13.25 -12.59
N SER A 164 -12.66 14.13 -12.50
CA SER A 164 -12.72 15.53 -12.91
C SER A 164 -12.51 15.76 -14.41
N ILE A 165 -12.08 14.77 -15.19
CA ILE A 165 -11.93 14.88 -16.63
C ILE A 165 -13.33 14.95 -17.24
N GLU A 166 -13.64 16.03 -17.96
CA GLU A 166 -14.88 16.17 -18.73
C GLU A 166 -14.66 15.57 -20.13
N ASP A 167 -15.72 14.99 -20.71
CA ASP A 167 -15.60 14.28 -22.01
C ASP A 167 -15.27 15.23 -23.16
N ASP A 168 -15.69 16.52 -23.05
CA ASP A 168 -15.46 17.59 -24.05
C ASP A 168 -14.39 18.60 -23.60
N ALA A 169 -13.57 18.28 -22.60
CA ALA A 169 -12.58 19.20 -22.07
C ALA A 169 -11.49 19.54 -23.11
N ALA A 170 -11.11 20.81 -23.16
CA ALA A 170 -9.92 21.22 -23.91
C ALA A 170 -8.68 20.47 -23.40
N PRO A 171 -7.66 20.24 -24.26
CA PRO A 171 -6.44 19.53 -23.84
C PRO A 171 -5.88 20.10 -22.54
N SER A 172 -5.71 19.26 -21.55
CA SER A 172 -5.15 19.61 -20.26
C SER A 172 -3.69 20.08 -20.40
N LYS A 173 -3.24 20.92 -19.46
CA LYS A 173 -1.80 21.23 -19.32
C LYS A 173 -0.97 20.07 -18.80
N SER A 174 -1.62 18.97 -18.39
CA SER A 174 -0.97 17.78 -17.90
C SER A 174 -0.50 16.90 -19.05
N VAL A 175 0.80 16.61 -19.10
CA VAL A 175 1.40 15.83 -20.19
C VAL A 175 1.31 14.32 -19.91
N PHE A 176 1.42 13.89 -18.65
CA PHE A 176 1.51 12.47 -18.29
C PHE A 176 0.35 11.97 -17.42
N ILE A 177 -0.10 12.78 -16.47
CA ILE A 177 -1.06 12.35 -15.45
C ILE A 177 -2.41 12.04 -16.07
N GLU A 178 -2.89 12.89 -16.98
CA GLU A 178 -4.20 12.70 -17.60
C GLU A 178 -4.25 11.40 -18.40
N ASP A 179 -3.24 11.14 -19.23
CA ASP A 179 -3.17 9.91 -20.03
C ASP A 179 -3.05 8.67 -19.13
N TRP A 180 -2.32 8.79 -18.03
CA TRP A 180 -2.18 7.72 -17.06
C TRP A 180 -3.50 7.39 -16.35
N VAL A 181 -4.21 8.38 -15.81
CA VAL A 181 -5.44 8.13 -15.05
C VAL A 181 -6.59 7.65 -15.94
N LYS A 182 -6.56 7.91 -17.25
CA LYS A 182 -7.51 7.38 -18.24
C LYS A 182 -7.52 5.85 -18.31
N ILE A 183 -6.51 5.16 -17.78
CA ILE A 183 -6.55 3.69 -17.55
C ILE A 183 -7.79 3.32 -16.73
N GLY A 184 -8.21 4.16 -15.81
CA GLY A 184 -9.40 3.98 -14.98
C GLY A 184 -10.72 4.44 -15.61
N THR A 185 -10.74 4.88 -16.87
CA THR A 185 -11.97 5.37 -17.53
C THR A 185 -13.15 4.39 -17.43
N PRO A 186 -12.98 3.06 -17.57
CA PRO A 186 -14.08 2.13 -17.38
C PRO A 186 -14.72 2.21 -15.98
N ALA A 187 -13.90 2.42 -14.93
CA ALA A 187 -14.39 2.62 -13.56
C ALA A 187 -15.19 3.91 -13.43
N LYS A 188 -14.67 5.03 -13.96
CA LYS A 188 -15.37 6.32 -13.99
C LYS A 188 -16.73 6.20 -14.66
N ASN A 189 -16.79 5.59 -15.85
CA ASN A 189 -18.02 5.48 -16.62
C ASN A 189 -19.08 4.66 -15.90
N ARG A 190 -18.67 3.54 -15.30
CA ARG A 190 -19.56 2.71 -14.50
C ARG A 190 -20.12 3.46 -13.30
N VAL A 191 -19.25 4.14 -12.56
CA VAL A 191 -19.67 4.91 -11.38
C VAL A 191 -20.60 6.06 -11.75
N LYS A 192 -20.32 6.79 -12.83
CA LYS A 192 -21.21 7.86 -13.30
C LYS A 192 -22.60 7.34 -13.72
N GLN A 193 -22.67 6.12 -14.23
CA GLN A 193 -23.93 5.49 -14.62
C GLN A 193 -24.70 4.93 -13.42
N GLU A 194 -24.00 4.25 -12.48
CA GLU A 194 -24.66 3.55 -11.37
C GLU A 194 -24.97 4.47 -10.18
N PHE A 195 -24.22 5.58 -10.03
CA PHE A 195 -24.26 6.48 -8.88
C PHE A 195 -24.43 7.95 -9.29
N GLU A 196 -25.23 8.20 -10.33
CA GLU A 196 -25.46 9.54 -10.90
C GLU A 196 -25.98 10.54 -9.85
N ASP A 197 -26.85 10.09 -8.95
CA ASP A 197 -27.48 10.91 -7.92
C ASP A 197 -26.58 11.23 -6.72
N LEU A 198 -25.40 10.61 -6.61
CA LEU A 198 -24.50 10.85 -5.49
C LEU A 198 -23.65 12.11 -5.68
N SER A 199 -23.17 12.65 -4.57
CA SER A 199 -22.18 13.73 -4.60
C SER A 199 -20.92 13.34 -5.34
N PHE A 200 -20.19 14.33 -5.89
CA PHE A 200 -18.90 14.08 -6.56
C PHE A 200 -17.90 13.35 -5.64
N GLU A 201 -17.90 13.65 -4.34
CA GLU A 201 -17.00 13.00 -3.38
C GLU A 201 -17.39 11.54 -3.15
N ASP A 202 -18.68 11.23 -3.07
CA ASP A 202 -19.17 9.87 -2.93
C ASP A 202 -18.91 9.06 -4.21
N GLN A 203 -19.13 9.67 -5.39
CA GLN A 203 -18.74 9.05 -6.66
C GLN A 203 -17.24 8.74 -6.71
N CYS A 204 -16.37 9.63 -6.24
CA CYS A 204 -14.94 9.36 -6.14
C CYS A 204 -14.67 8.15 -5.23
N THR A 205 -15.35 8.05 -4.09
CA THR A 205 -15.21 6.92 -3.17
C THR A 205 -15.60 5.59 -3.81
N HIS A 206 -16.69 5.55 -4.59
CA HIS A 206 -17.05 4.36 -5.37
C HIS A 206 -16.02 4.06 -6.47
N CYS A 207 -15.52 5.10 -7.14
CA CYS A 207 -14.53 4.96 -8.21
C CYS A 207 -13.17 4.44 -7.70
N GLU A 208 -12.77 4.74 -6.47
CA GLU A 208 -11.57 4.20 -5.84
C GLU A 208 -11.60 2.66 -5.81
N LYS A 209 -12.72 2.05 -5.42
CA LYS A 209 -12.90 0.60 -5.38
C LYS A 209 -13.07 0.00 -6.78
N GLU A 210 -13.87 0.64 -7.63
CA GLU A 210 -14.10 0.16 -8.98
C GLU A 210 -12.84 0.22 -9.85
N SER A 211 -11.97 1.21 -9.65
CA SER A 211 -10.66 1.28 -10.29
C SER A 211 -9.74 0.11 -9.90
N VAL A 212 -9.84 -0.39 -8.67
CA VAL A 212 -9.17 -1.63 -8.27
C VAL A 212 -9.71 -2.81 -9.07
N ASN A 213 -11.04 -2.92 -9.24
CA ASN A 213 -11.66 -3.99 -10.04
C ASN A 213 -11.23 -3.94 -11.51
N VAL A 214 -11.20 -2.74 -12.11
CA VAL A 214 -10.68 -2.55 -13.47
C VAL A 214 -9.21 -3.00 -13.57
N THR A 215 -8.38 -2.62 -12.59
CA THR A 215 -6.98 -3.04 -12.53
C THR A 215 -6.84 -4.57 -12.44
N LEU A 216 -7.65 -5.24 -11.61
CA LEU A 216 -7.68 -6.71 -11.53
C LEU A 216 -8.09 -7.35 -12.86
N GLY A 217 -9.06 -6.76 -13.55
CA GLY A 217 -9.46 -7.19 -14.90
C GLY A 217 -8.33 -7.02 -15.93
N ASN A 218 -7.66 -5.86 -15.90
CA ASN A 218 -6.54 -5.57 -16.80
C ASN A 218 -5.36 -6.53 -16.60
N LEU A 219 -5.10 -6.98 -15.37
CA LEU A 219 -4.08 -7.99 -15.07
C LEU A 219 -4.30 -9.28 -15.86
N MET A 220 -5.55 -9.68 -16.11
CA MET A 220 -5.89 -10.86 -16.88
C MET A 220 -5.57 -10.73 -18.38
N SER A 221 -5.33 -9.53 -18.89
CA SER A 221 -4.86 -9.32 -20.25
C SER A 221 -3.41 -9.77 -20.47
N TYR A 222 -2.60 -9.85 -19.40
CA TYR A 222 -1.21 -10.31 -19.45
C TYR A 222 -1.16 -11.84 -19.54
N PRO A 223 -0.57 -12.43 -20.60
CA PRO A 223 -0.61 -13.88 -20.83
C PRO A 223 -0.04 -14.70 -19.66
N PHE A 224 1.09 -14.27 -19.09
CA PHE A 224 1.76 -14.96 -18.00
C PHE A 224 1.00 -14.85 -16.66
N VAL A 225 0.21 -13.78 -16.45
CA VAL A 225 -0.71 -13.66 -15.30
C VAL A 225 -1.85 -14.63 -15.46
N ARG A 226 -2.57 -14.57 -16.61
CA ARG A 226 -3.71 -15.42 -16.91
C ARG A 226 -3.39 -16.91 -16.82
N GLU A 227 -2.24 -17.31 -17.36
CA GLU A 227 -1.79 -18.70 -17.32
C GLU A 227 -1.66 -19.20 -15.86
N ARG A 228 -1.08 -18.41 -14.98
CA ARG A 228 -0.88 -18.81 -13.59
C ARG A 228 -2.17 -18.77 -12.77
N VAL A 229 -3.06 -17.83 -13.05
CA VAL A 229 -4.40 -17.77 -12.41
C VAL A 229 -5.21 -19.00 -12.78
N VAL A 230 -5.29 -19.35 -14.07
CA VAL A 230 -6.03 -20.54 -14.56
C VAL A 230 -5.47 -21.83 -13.97
N ARG A 231 -4.17 -21.89 -13.71
CA ARG A 231 -3.52 -23.04 -13.05
C ARG A 231 -3.61 -23.03 -11.51
N ASN A 232 -4.37 -22.12 -10.91
CA ASN A 232 -4.46 -21.92 -9.45
C ASN A 232 -3.09 -21.71 -8.77
N LYS A 233 -2.14 -21.08 -9.46
CA LYS A 233 -0.80 -20.75 -8.95
C LYS A 233 -0.63 -19.28 -8.59
N LEU A 234 -1.63 -18.45 -8.87
CA LEU A 234 -1.63 -17.01 -8.62
C LEU A 234 -3.05 -16.56 -8.28
N ALA A 235 -3.22 -15.96 -7.13
CA ALA A 235 -4.47 -15.34 -6.71
C ALA A 235 -4.45 -13.84 -6.98
N LEU A 236 -5.59 -13.28 -7.42
CA LEU A 236 -5.77 -11.84 -7.63
C LEU A 236 -6.69 -11.28 -6.54
N ARG A 237 -6.17 -10.32 -5.76
CA ARG A 237 -6.90 -9.69 -4.66
C ARG A 237 -6.96 -8.19 -4.82
N GLY A 238 -8.12 -7.62 -4.53
CA GLY A 238 -8.32 -6.19 -4.37
C GLY A 238 -8.43 -5.83 -2.90
N GLY A 239 -7.93 -4.66 -2.54
CA GLY A 239 -8.11 -4.09 -1.22
C GLY A 239 -8.39 -2.58 -1.32
N HIS A 240 -9.04 -2.05 -0.31
CA HIS A 240 -9.24 -0.61 -0.16
C HIS A 240 -8.92 -0.19 1.27
N TYR A 241 -7.96 0.72 1.40
CA TYR A 241 -7.60 1.32 2.68
C TYR A 241 -8.29 2.66 2.86
N ASP A 242 -9.24 2.71 3.77
CA ASP A 242 -9.83 3.96 4.22
C ASP A 242 -9.02 4.52 5.40
N PHE A 243 -8.13 5.46 5.10
CA PHE A 243 -7.32 6.11 6.15
C PHE A 243 -8.10 7.18 6.95
N VAL A 244 -9.34 7.49 6.55
CA VAL A 244 -10.20 8.40 7.32
C VAL A 244 -10.76 7.68 8.53
N ASN A 245 -11.24 6.45 8.33
CA ASN A 245 -11.84 5.60 9.36
C ASN A 245 -10.89 4.51 9.90
N GLY A 246 -9.70 4.35 9.31
CA GLY A 246 -8.74 3.33 9.72
C GLY A 246 -9.17 1.91 9.39
N THR A 247 -9.95 1.71 8.32
CA THR A 247 -10.46 0.40 7.91
C THR A 247 -9.78 -0.11 6.64
N PHE A 248 -9.72 -1.44 6.50
CA PHE A 248 -9.19 -2.11 5.32
C PHE A 248 -10.19 -3.16 4.83
N GLU A 249 -10.67 -3.00 3.61
CA GLU A 249 -11.51 -4.00 2.93
C GLU A 249 -10.63 -4.86 2.04
N LEU A 250 -10.94 -6.15 1.96
CA LEU A 250 -10.23 -7.12 1.11
C LEU A 250 -11.23 -7.98 0.37
N TRP A 251 -11.00 -8.20 -0.93
CA TRP A 251 -11.77 -9.13 -1.75
C TRP A 251 -10.87 -9.90 -2.70
N GLU A 252 -11.38 -10.99 -3.23
CA GLU A 252 -10.68 -11.84 -4.18
C GLU A 252 -11.49 -11.95 -5.47
N LEU A 253 -10.79 -11.91 -6.60
CA LEU A 253 -11.38 -12.17 -7.91
C LEU A 253 -11.40 -13.69 -8.14
N ASP A 254 -12.59 -14.30 -8.04
CA ASP A 254 -12.77 -15.74 -8.24
C ASP A 254 -13.20 -16.02 -9.67
N PHE A 255 -12.34 -16.74 -10.41
CA PHE A 255 -12.61 -17.21 -11.77
C PHE A 255 -13.03 -18.67 -11.73
N LYS A 256 -14.23 -18.99 -11.23
CA LYS A 256 -14.78 -20.35 -11.36
C LYS A 256 -15.22 -20.59 -12.80
N THR A 257 -14.51 -21.45 -13.50
CA THR A 257 -14.99 -21.99 -14.78
C THR A 257 -16.12 -22.98 -14.47
N THR A 258 -17.34 -22.65 -14.89
CA THR A 258 -18.43 -23.63 -14.92
C THR A 258 -18.09 -24.73 -15.90
N PRO A 259 -18.27 -26.01 -15.54
CA PRO A 259 -18.10 -27.12 -16.52
C PRO A 259 -19.00 -26.88 -17.70
N ALA A 260 -18.47 -27.15 -18.91
CA ALA A 260 -19.29 -27.11 -20.10
C ALA A 260 -20.33 -28.24 -20.05
N TYR A 261 -21.59 -27.92 -20.29
CA TYR A 261 -22.66 -28.91 -20.47
C TYR A 261 -22.77 -29.21 -21.96
N ALA A 262 -22.58 -30.47 -22.31
CA ALA A 262 -22.88 -30.97 -23.67
C ALA A 262 -24.33 -31.50 -23.70
N PHE A 263 -25.12 -30.98 -24.61
CA PHE A 263 -26.45 -31.49 -24.92
C PHE A 263 -26.36 -32.30 -26.24
N SER A 264 -26.78 -33.54 -26.21
CA SER A 264 -26.89 -34.41 -27.38
C SER A 264 -28.33 -34.42 -27.88
#